data_142897be72de73d0bdb8448b69ab7578
#
_entry.id   142897be72de73d0bdb8448b69ab7578
#
_cell.length_a   1.000
_cell.length_b   1.000
_cell.length_c   1.000
_cell.angle_alpha   90.00
_cell.angle_beta   90.00
_cell.angle_gamma   90.00
#
_symmetry.space_group_name_H-M   'P 1'
#
loop_
_entity.id
_entity.type
_entity.pdbx_description
1 polymer ?
#
loop_
_entity_poly.entity_id
_entity_poly.type
_entity_poly.pdbx_seq_one_letter_code
_entity_poly.pdbx_strand_id
1 'polypeptide(L)'
;MRTYVPRKGDFIAVSFDPQSGHEQKGRRPALVVSNTLFNEQTGLSIVCPLTNTDRGYPFHVAVTEDPHVTGFVMVEQVKSIDYRARQAKTIGKASDDLLDEVLSILDACIY
;
A
#
# COMPACT_ATOMS: atom_id res chain seq x y z
N MET A 1 15.14 16.84 11.66
CA MET A 1 13.96 16.07 11.66
C MET A 1 14.00 14.93 10.67
N ARG A 2 13.56 13.74 11.11
CA ARG A 2 13.65 12.64 10.23
C ARG A 2 12.44 12.52 9.39
N THR A 3 12.60 12.18 8.14
CA THR A 3 11.51 11.88 7.24
C THR A 3 11.18 10.40 7.33
N TYR A 4 9.90 10.10 7.38
CA TYR A 4 9.47 8.71 7.39
C TYR A 4 9.85 8.03 6.08
N VAL A 5 10.47 6.88 6.15
CA VAL A 5 10.75 6.04 4.99
C VAL A 5 9.91 4.78 5.15
N PRO A 6 9.01 4.49 4.20
CA PRO A 6 8.18 3.30 4.31
C PRO A 6 9.00 2.03 4.34
N ARG A 7 8.54 1.05 5.11
CA ARG A 7 9.17 -0.25 5.19
C ARG A 7 8.29 -1.28 4.54
N LYS A 8 8.90 -2.27 3.92
CA LYS A 8 8.13 -3.37 3.34
C LYS A 8 7.19 -3.96 4.38
N GLY A 9 5.92 -4.06 4.03
CA GLY A 9 4.91 -4.57 4.93
C GLY A 9 4.16 -3.52 5.71
N ASP A 10 4.58 -2.26 5.64
CA ASP A 10 3.84 -1.21 6.32
C ASP A 10 2.52 -0.97 5.61
N PHE A 11 1.47 -0.76 6.40
CA PHE A 11 0.27 -0.11 5.87
C PHE A 11 0.47 1.39 6.04
N ILE A 12 0.22 2.15 4.99
CA ILE A 12 0.39 3.60 5.01
C ILE A 12 -0.87 4.28 4.54
N ALA A 13 -1.09 5.49 5.02
CA ALA A 13 -2.14 6.35 4.50
C ALA A 13 -1.49 7.38 3.59
N VAL A 14 -2.00 7.52 2.39
CA VAL A 14 -1.41 8.42 1.39
C VAL A 14 -2.49 9.15 0.63
N SER A 15 -2.11 10.25 0.02
CA SER A 15 -2.96 10.99 -0.89
C SER A 15 -2.67 10.49 -2.30
N PHE A 16 -3.62 9.79 -2.91
CA PHE A 16 -3.39 9.20 -4.22
C PHE A 16 -3.69 10.15 -5.37
N ASP A 17 -4.60 11.07 -5.17
CA ASP A 17 -5.01 11.90 -6.28
C ASP A 17 -5.12 13.34 -5.85
N PRO A 18 -4.00 14.01 -5.78
CA PRO A 18 -3.99 15.37 -5.29
C PRO A 18 -4.75 16.34 -6.16
N GLN A 19 -4.97 16.02 -7.43
CA GLN A 19 -5.66 16.94 -8.17
C GLN A 19 -7.06 16.70 -8.31
N SER A 20 -7.62 15.75 -7.76
CA SER A 20 -8.98 15.54 -7.81
C SER A 20 -9.74 16.64 -7.28
N GLY A 21 -9.21 17.56 -6.88
CA GLY A 21 -9.96 18.62 -6.48
C GLY A 21 -10.77 18.33 -5.35
N HIS A 22 -11.97 18.47 -5.47
CA HIS A 22 -12.68 18.47 -4.37
C HIS A 22 -12.93 17.22 -3.78
N GLU A 23 -12.70 16.39 -4.10
CA GLU A 23 -13.01 15.37 -3.46
C GLU A 23 -12.33 14.75 -2.69
N GLN A 24 -11.81 14.47 -2.54
CA GLN A 24 -11.36 13.67 -1.86
C GLN A 24 -10.74 13.91 -0.98
N LYS A 25 -10.82 14.09 -0.38
CA LYS A 25 -10.36 14.25 0.53
C LYS A 25 -9.87 13.32 1.18
N GLY A 26 -9.68 12.60 1.23
CA GLY A 26 -9.26 11.65 2.11
C GLY A 26 -8.02 11.06 1.78
N ARG A 27 -7.44 10.48 2.70
CA ARG A 27 -6.26 9.68 2.52
C ARG A 27 -6.69 8.24 2.38
N ARG A 28 -5.95 7.49 1.58
CA ARG A 28 -6.30 6.11 1.35
C ARG A 28 -5.23 5.18 1.85
N PRO A 29 -5.60 4.01 2.33
CA PRO A 29 -4.60 3.05 2.78
C PRO A 29 -3.97 2.30 1.62
N ALA A 30 -2.71 1.93 1.80
CA ALA A 30 -1.97 1.13 0.84
C ALA A 30 -0.98 0.25 1.60
N LEU A 31 -0.61 -0.86 0.99
CA LEU A 31 0.39 -1.76 1.55
C LEU A 31 1.70 -1.58 0.79
N VAL A 32 2.78 -1.37 1.53
CA VAL A 32 4.11 -1.20 0.94
C VAL A 32 4.68 -2.57 0.62
N VAL A 33 5.03 -2.80 -0.63
CA VAL A 33 5.60 -4.07 -1.07
C VAL A 33 7.06 -3.98 -1.45
N SER A 34 7.62 -2.78 -1.62
CA SER A 34 9.04 -2.62 -1.92
C SER A 34 9.85 -2.57 -0.64
N ASN A 35 11.11 -3.00 -0.73
CA ASN A 35 11.94 -3.06 0.47
C ASN A 35 12.43 -1.66 0.87
N THR A 36 12.85 -1.56 2.12
CA THR A 36 13.22 -0.29 2.72
C THR A 36 14.41 0.35 2.00
N LEU A 37 15.37 -0.44 1.59
CA LEU A 37 16.55 0.10 0.90
C LEU A 37 16.15 0.75 -0.43
N PHE A 38 15.29 0.10 -1.20
CA PHE A 38 14.78 0.69 -2.44
C PHE A 38 14.07 2.00 -2.13
N ASN A 39 13.22 2.00 -1.11
CA ASN A 39 12.43 3.18 -0.77
C ASN A 39 13.34 4.33 -0.36
N GLU A 40 14.38 4.03 0.41
CA GLU A 40 15.29 5.04 0.89
C GLU A 40 16.15 5.61 -0.23
N GLN A 41 16.64 4.75 -1.11
CA GLN A 41 17.54 5.16 -2.19
C GLN A 41 16.83 5.96 -3.27
N THR A 42 15.58 5.64 -3.55
CA THR A 42 14.88 6.26 -4.67
C THR A 42 13.94 7.38 -4.26
N GLY A 43 13.52 7.44 -3.02
CA GLY A 43 12.46 8.34 -2.61
C GLY A 43 11.08 7.88 -3.07
N LEU A 44 10.99 6.68 -3.63
CA LEU A 44 9.74 6.11 -4.10
C LEU A 44 9.41 4.88 -3.27
N SER A 45 8.18 4.46 -3.34
CA SER A 45 7.76 3.22 -2.71
C SER A 45 6.77 2.53 -3.64
N ILE A 46 6.90 1.23 -3.79
CA ILE A 46 5.95 0.46 -4.58
C ILE A 46 4.87 -0.04 -3.65
N VAL A 47 3.63 0.27 -3.96
CA VAL A 47 2.52 0.01 -3.04
C VAL A 47 1.34 -0.60 -3.78
N CYS A 48 0.50 -1.31 -3.03
CA CYS A 48 -0.78 -1.81 -3.52
C CYS A 48 -1.87 -1.11 -2.73
N PRO A 49 -2.75 -0.35 -3.38
CA PRO A 49 -3.83 0.33 -2.65
C PRO A 49 -4.86 -0.65 -2.15
N LEU A 50 -5.62 -0.24 -1.15
CA LEU A 50 -6.70 -1.05 -0.59
C LEU A 50 -8.04 -0.48 -0.97
N THR A 51 -9.05 -1.34 -1.02
CA THR A 51 -10.43 -0.95 -1.23
C THR A 51 -11.30 -1.68 -0.21
N ASN A 52 -12.43 -1.09 0.16
CA ASN A 52 -13.38 -1.79 1.01
C ASN A 52 -14.43 -2.55 0.21
N THR A 53 -14.36 -2.51 -1.11
CA THR A 53 -15.30 -3.21 -1.96
C THR A 53 -14.81 -4.61 -2.26
N ASP A 54 -15.60 -5.62 -1.91
CA ASP A 54 -15.27 -7.00 -2.22
C ASP A 54 -15.74 -7.29 -3.64
N ARG A 55 -14.82 -7.40 -4.57
CA ARG A 55 -15.15 -7.66 -5.95
C ARG A 55 -14.98 -9.12 -6.34
N GLY A 56 -14.54 -9.94 -5.41
CA GLY A 56 -14.30 -11.35 -5.70
C GLY A 56 -13.18 -11.62 -6.68
N TYR A 57 -12.28 -10.65 -6.85
CA TYR A 57 -11.15 -10.84 -7.76
C TYR A 57 -10.09 -11.72 -7.11
N PRO A 58 -9.49 -12.64 -7.86
CA PRO A 58 -8.43 -13.47 -7.28
C PRO A 58 -7.17 -12.69 -6.96
N PHE A 59 -7.05 -11.45 -7.48
CA PHE A 59 -5.89 -10.62 -7.20
C PHE A 59 -6.11 -9.68 -6.02
N HIS A 60 -7.25 -9.78 -5.34
CA HIS A 60 -7.51 -9.01 -4.13
C HIS A 60 -7.33 -9.91 -2.92
N VAL A 61 -6.65 -9.40 -1.90
CA VAL A 61 -6.37 -10.18 -0.70
C VAL A 61 -7.00 -9.48 0.49
N ALA A 62 -7.88 -10.18 1.19
CA ALA A 62 -8.58 -9.61 2.34
C ALA A 62 -7.64 -9.39 3.52
N VAL A 63 -7.79 -8.25 4.19
CA VAL A 63 -7.08 -7.97 5.42
C VAL A 63 -7.97 -8.47 6.56
N THR A 64 -7.53 -9.51 7.27
CA THR A 64 -8.41 -10.18 8.21
C THR A 64 -8.04 -9.99 9.67
N GLU A 65 -6.82 -9.55 9.96
CA GLU A 65 -6.37 -9.57 11.33
C GLU A 65 -5.75 -8.27 11.81
N ASP A 66 -6.01 -7.19 11.15
CA ASP A 66 -5.42 -5.93 11.55
C ASP A 66 -6.42 -5.11 12.34
N PRO A 67 -6.04 -4.54 13.49
CA PRO A 67 -6.99 -3.79 14.31
C PRO A 67 -7.35 -2.44 13.72
N HIS A 68 -6.55 -1.92 12.80
CA HIS A 68 -6.76 -0.57 12.29
C HIS A 68 -7.01 -0.48 10.79
N VAL A 69 -6.77 -1.53 10.06
CA VAL A 69 -6.86 -1.52 8.59
C VAL A 69 -7.82 -2.61 8.14
N THR A 70 -8.77 -2.23 7.29
CA THR A 70 -9.74 -3.19 6.78
C THR A 70 -9.77 -3.10 5.26
N GLY A 71 -10.37 -4.09 4.63
CA GLY A 71 -10.59 -4.08 3.20
C GLY A 71 -9.76 -5.13 2.49
N PHE A 72 -9.47 -4.84 1.24
CA PHE A 72 -8.81 -5.79 0.34
C PHE A 72 -7.62 -5.11 -0.32
N VAL A 73 -6.48 -5.75 -0.30
CA VAL A 73 -5.29 -5.26 -1.00
C VAL A 73 -5.46 -5.55 -2.48
N MET A 74 -5.41 -4.53 -3.31
CA MET A 74 -5.59 -4.68 -4.75
C MET A 74 -4.24 -4.86 -5.42
N VAL A 75 -3.81 -6.09 -5.57
CA VAL A 75 -2.46 -6.39 -6.08
C VAL A 75 -2.32 -5.92 -7.53
N GLU A 76 -3.38 -6.03 -8.32
CA GLU A 76 -3.31 -5.62 -9.73
C GLU A 76 -3.22 -4.10 -9.90
N GLN A 77 -3.40 -3.34 -8.81
CA GLN A 77 -3.28 -1.88 -8.86
C GLN A 77 -1.93 -1.40 -8.35
N VAL A 78 -0.96 -2.28 -8.32
CA VAL A 78 0.37 -1.95 -7.82
C VAL A 78 0.92 -0.74 -8.56
N LYS A 79 1.54 0.17 -7.83
CA LYS A 79 2.08 1.38 -8.41
C LYS A 79 3.22 1.92 -7.58
N SER A 80 4.03 2.74 -8.21
CA SER A 80 5.12 3.43 -7.53
C SER A 80 4.64 4.82 -7.17
N ILE A 81 4.93 5.27 -5.98
CA ILE A 81 4.52 6.60 -5.53
C ILE A 81 5.70 7.33 -4.91
N ASP A 82 5.66 8.65 -4.98
CA ASP A 82 6.57 9.51 -4.25
C ASP A 82 5.97 9.68 -2.85
N TYR A 83 6.46 8.91 -1.90
CA TYR A 83 5.81 8.84 -0.60
C TYR A 83 5.90 10.13 0.20
N ARG A 84 6.90 10.94 -0.08
CA ARG A 84 7.03 12.21 0.61
C ARG A 84 6.03 13.22 0.05
N ALA A 85 5.94 13.32 -1.27
CA ALA A 85 4.98 14.21 -1.90
C ALA A 85 3.54 13.85 -1.56
N ARG A 86 3.27 12.57 -1.35
CA ARG A 86 1.93 12.13 -1.02
C ARG A 86 1.71 12.01 0.48
N GLN A 87 2.65 12.51 1.25
CA GLN A 87 2.51 12.62 2.70
C GLN A 87 2.19 11.29 3.38
N ALA A 88 2.93 10.27 3.01
CA ALA A 88 2.70 8.94 3.56
C ALA A 88 2.94 8.90 5.06
N LYS A 89 2.05 8.23 5.77
CA LYS A 89 2.20 7.98 7.20
C LYS A 89 1.87 6.54 7.47
N THR A 90 2.65 5.92 8.35
CA THR A 90 2.35 4.54 8.72
C THR A 90 1.09 4.49 9.58
N ILE A 91 0.22 3.53 9.29
CA ILE A 91 -0.98 3.31 10.06
C ILE A 91 -1.07 1.88 10.59
N GLY A 92 -0.09 1.06 10.30
CA GLY A 92 -0.07 -0.31 10.79
C GLY A 92 0.98 -1.11 10.07
N LYS A 93 1.01 -2.39 10.36
CA LYS A 93 1.95 -3.29 9.73
C LYS A 93 1.25 -4.59 9.39
N ALA A 94 1.40 -5.04 8.17
CA ALA A 94 0.77 -6.28 7.73
C ALA A 94 1.42 -7.48 8.42
N SER A 95 0.62 -8.52 8.65
CA SER A 95 1.18 -9.77 9.13
C SER A 95 2.08 -10.37 8.06
N ASP A 96 2.99 -11.21 8.48
CA ASP A 96 3.87 -11.89 7.54
C ASP A 96 3.06 -12.72 6.54
N ASP A 97 2.00 -13.36 7.00
CA ASP A 97 1.16 -14.17 6.12
C ASP A 97 0.49 -13.34 5.05
N LEU A 98 -0.06 -12.18 5.42
CA LEU A 98 -0.68 -11.32 4.45
C LEU A 98 0.33 -10.80 3.43
N LEU A 99 1.47 -10.36 3.91
CA LEU A 99 2.52 -9.85 3.03
C LEU A 99 3.00 -10.92 2.07
N ASP A 100 3.23 -12.13 2.57
CA ASP A 100 3.68 -13.24 1.73
C ASP A 100 2.65 -13.57 0.65
N GLU A 101 1.38 -13.55 1.00
CA GLU A 101 0.33 -13.83 0.03
C GLU A 101 0.29 -12.75 -1.05
N VAL A 102 0.37 -11.49 -0.65
CA VAL A 102 0.36 -10.38 -1.62
C VAL A 102 1.57 -10.47 -2.54
N LEU A 103 2.75 -10.72 -1.99
CA LEU A 103 3.96 -10.81 -2.81
C LEU A 103 3.90 -11.99 -3.77
N SER A 104 3.31 -13.09 -3.34
CA SER A 104 3.16 -14.26 -4.19
C SER A 104 2.24 -13.97 -5.38
N ILE A 105 1.14 -13.27 -5.14
CA ILE A 105 0.22 -12.90 -6.20
C ILE A 105 0.88 -11.88 -7.14
N LEU A 106 1.61 -10.93 -6.58
CA LEU A 106 2.31 -9.94 -7.38
C LEU A 106 3.32 -10.61 -8.30
N ASP A 107 4.06 -11.56 -7.78
CA ASP A 107 5.01 -12.33 -8.55
C ASP A 107 4.29 -13.04 -9.72
N ALA A 108 3.16 -13.64 -9.45
CA ALA A 108 2.38 -14.33 -10.47
C ALA A 108 1.83 -13.37 -11.53
N CYS A 109 1.57 -12.12 -11.17
CA CYS A 109 1.10 -11.14 -12.14
C CYS A 109 2.21 -10.71 -13.10
N ILE A 110 3.46 -10.82 -12.69
CA ILE A 110 4.59 -10.33 -13.48
C ILE A 110 5.22 -11.45 -14.29
N TYR A 111 5.32 -12.61 -13.73
CA TYR A 111 5.90 -13.78 -14.36
C TYR A 111 4.87 -14.84 -14.66
#